data_1e4923be8dc2acc8ed55bd903ed164b6
#
_entry.id   1e4923be8dc2acc8ed55bd903ed164b6
#
_cell.length_a   1.000
_cell.length_b   1.000
_cell.length_c   1.000
_cell.angle_alpha   90.00
_cell.angle_beta   90.00
_cell.angle_gamma   90.00
#
_symmetry.space_group_name_H-M   'P 1'
#
loop_
_entity.id
_entity.type
_entity.pdbx_description
1 polymer ?
#
loop_
_entity_poly.entity_id
_entity_poly.type
_entity_poly.pdbx_seq_one_letter_code
_entity_poly.pdbx_strand_id
1 'polypeptide(L)'
;MTVRPFTLSRRALVLAASLAIAPLTQAADAPRVLFKTSAGDFTIEVYPDKAPKTVENFLQYVRDKHYDGTIFHRVIPTFMVQGGGFDQNYQQKPTRAAIEHEGRAALAKGGLRNVVGTVAMARTNAPNSATSQFFINVADNAFLDPVPIPDGDPVAKFEYQGRVHENVPRAQLLAAPQLYGYTVFGKVVAGMDVVQKIKAVPTGPGGPFPTDAPQTPILIQSATLVK
;
A
#
# COMPACT_ATOMS: atom_id res chain seq x y z
N MET A 1 63.24 70.07 10.84
CA MET A 1 62.89 68.67 11.13
C MET A 1 61.36 68.60 11.15
N THR A 2 60.77 68.11 10.10
CA THR A 2 59.32 68.14 9.90
C THR A 2 58.82 66.69 9.91
N VAL A 3 58.06 66.40 10.94
CA VAL A 3 57.45 65.00 11.08
C VAL A 3 56.07 65.00 10.42
N ARG A 4 55.91 64.14 9.46
CA ARG A 4 54.57 63.87 8.76
C ARG A 4 53.77 62.82 9.55
N PRO A 5 52.47 63.00 9.73
CA PRO A 5 51.63 61.94 10.33
C PRO A 5 51.20 60.95 9.31
N PHE A 6 51.27 59.64 9.70
CA PHE A 6 50.74 58.51 8.98
C PHE A 6 49.19 58.43 9.12
N THR A 7 48.45 58.43 8.01
CA THR A 7 47.03 58.22 8.00
C THR A 7 46.76 56.73 7.76
N LEU A 8 46.18 56.00 8.75
CA LEU A 8 45.67 54.65 8.63
C LEU A 8 44.28 54.68 7.92
N SER A 9 44.23 54.11 6.74
CA SER A 9 42.99 53.87 6.03
C SER A 9 42.27 52.65 6.62
N ARG A 10 41.08 52.87 7.23
CA ARG A 10 40.17 51.80 7.67
C ARG A 10 39.41 51.26 6.47
N ARG A 11 39.83 50.10 5.94
CA ARG A 11 39.01 49.33 5.00
C ARG A 11 38.00 48.52 5.80
N ALA A 12 36.75 48.94 5.76
CA ALA A 12 35.61 48.18 6.28
C ALA A 12 35.33 46.99 5.35
N LEU A 13 35.56 45.78 5.85
CA LEU A 13 35.18 44.54 5.19
C LEU A 13 33.69 44.29 5.48
N VAL A 14 32.81 44.50 4.49
CA VAL A 14 31.39 44.12 4.59
C VAL A 14 31.29 42.66 4.20
N LEU A 15 31.15 41.76 5.16
CA LEU A 15 30.77 40.39 4.95
C LEU A 15 29.24 40.34 4.64
N ALA A 16 28.88 40.16 3.39
CA ALA A 16 27.50 39.82 2.99
C ALA A 16 27.26 38.33 3.29
N ALA A 17 26.56 38.05 4.37
CA ALA A 17 26.07 36.71 4.67
C ALA A 17 24.89 36.41 3.78
N SER A 18 25.09 35.64 2.69
CA SER A 18 24.03 35.13 1.83
C SER A 18 23.31 34.01 2.58
N LEU A 19 22.14 34.30 3.15
CA LEU A 19 21.23 33.29 3.69
C LEU A 19 20.66 32.49 2.50
N ALA A 20 21.18 31.29 2.28
CA ALA A 20 20.59 30.34 1.33
C ALA A 20 19.27 29.81 1.94
N ILE A 21 18.14 30.38 1.50
CA ILE A 21 16.81 29.84 1.80
C ILE A 21 16.67 28.56 0.95
N ALA A 22 16.93 27.40 1.57
CA ALA A 22 16.57 26.12 0.96
C ALA A 22 15.04 26.08 0.79
N PRO A 23 14.51 25.73 -0.40
CA PRO A 23 13.08 25.57 -0.56
C PRO A 23 12.63 24.42 0.35
N LEU A 24 11.74 24.71 1.29
CA LEU A 24 10.96 23.70 1.98
C LEU A 24 10.11 22.99 0.91
N THR A 25 10.58 21.83 0.42
CA THR A 25 9.75 20.93 -0.35
C THR A 25 8.64 20.44 0.57
N GLN A 26 7.49 21.09 0.49
CA GLN A 26 6.27 20.62 1.13
C GLN A 26 5.96 19.24 0.52
N ALA A 27 6.07 18.19 1.34
CA ALA A 27 5.65 16.86 0.92
C ALA A 27 4.19 16.98 0.48
N ALA A 28 3.90 16.65 -0.78
CA ALA A 28 2.54 16.64 -1.27
C ALA A 28 1.70 15.70 -0.37
N ASP A 29 0.52 16.15 0.04
CA ASP A 29 -0.39 15.33 0.83
C ASP A 29 -0.63 14.00 0.10
N ALA A 30 -0.55 12.90 0.85
CA ALA A 30 -0.79 11.57 0.30
C ALA A 30 -2.20 11.50 -0.29
N PRO A 31 -2.37 10.97 -1.51
CA PRO A 31 -3.68 10.91 -2.16
C PRO A 31 -4.68 10.11 -1.32
N ARG A 32 -5.92 10.56 -1.28
CA ARG A 32 -7.02 9.92 -0.55
C ARG A 32 -8.15 9.53 -1.48
N VAL A 33 -8.77 8.39 -1.21
CA VAL A 33 -9.91 7.88 -1.96
C VAL A 33 -11.06 7.63 -1.00
N LEU A 34 -12.19 8.32 -1.24
CA LEU A 34 -13.44 8.09 -0.53
C LEU A 34 -14.18 6.93 -1.20
N PHE A 35 -14.48 5.90 -0.44
CA PHE A 35 -15.37 4.82 -0.80
C PHE A 35 -16.75 5.05 -0.18
N LYS A 36 -17.77 5.19 -1.02
CA LYS A 36 -19.17 5.15 -0.59
C LYS A 36 -19.69 3.74 -0.75
N THR A 37 -20.18 3.15 0.31
CA THR A 37 -20.70 1.78 0.30
C THR A 37 -22.11 1.68 0.87
N SER A 38 -22.78 0.55 0.63
CA SER A 38 -24.09 0.27 1.25
C SER A 38 -24.02 0.11 2.77
N ALA A 39 -22.82 -0.05 3.36
CA ALA A 39 -22.60 -0.14 4.81
C ALA A 39 -22.17 1.20 5.45
N GLY A 40 -21.93 2.24 4.64
CA GLY A 40 -21.41 3.55 5.03
C GLY A 40 -20.13 3.92 4.26
N ASP A 41 -19.54 5.04 4.60
CA ASP A 41 -18.41 5.62 3.90
C ASP A 41 -17.10 5.40 4.68
N PHE A 42 -15.99 5.16 3.95
CA PHE A 42 -14.65 5.14 4.52
C PHE A 42 -13.64 5.75 3.55
N THR A 43 -12.50 6.22 4.06
CA THR A 43 -11.45 6.84 3.25
C THR A 43 -10.14 6.06 3.37
N ILE A 44 -9.55 5.75 2.23
CA ILE A 44 -8.21 5.16 2.11
C ILE A 44 -7.22 6.26 1.73
N GLU A 45 -6.11 6.36 2.48
CA GLU A 45 -4.93 7.13 2.10
C GLU A 45 -3.91 6.18 1.48
N VAL A 46 -3.31 6.56 0.35
CA VAL A 46 -2.36 5.71 -0.40
C VAL A 46 -0.97 6.33 -0.48
N TYR A 47 0.07 5.50 -0.55
CA TYR A 47 1.48 5.89 -0.39
C TYR A 47 2.29 5.65 -1.67
N PRO A 48 2.27 6.58 -2.66
CA PRO A 48 2.98 6.42 -3.93
C PRO A 48 4.50 6.42 -3.79
N ASP A 49 5.05 7.00 -2.71
CA ASP A 49 6.47 6.95 -2.38
C ASP A 49 6.94 5.55 -1.96
N LYS A 50 6.05 4.71 -1.43
CA LYS A 50 6.33 3.33 -1.01
C LYS A 50 6.09 2.32 -2.12
N ALA A 51 4.94 2.38 -2.78
CA ALA A 51 4.49 1.44 -3.80
C ALA A 51 3.95 2.17 -5.05
N PRO A 52 4.79 2.84 -5.84
CA PRO A 52 4.36 3.74 -6.91
C PRO A 52 3.53 3.05 -7.99
N LYS A 53 3.93 1.87 -8.48
CA LYS A 53 3.19 1.12 -9.51
C LYS A 53 1.84 0.64 -9.00
N THR A 54 1.81 0.17 -7.77
CA THR A 54 0.60 -0.31 -7.10
C THR A 54 -0.40 0.81 -6.88
N VAL A 55 0.07 1.96 -6.38
CA VAL A 55 -0.77 3.14 -6.16
C VAL A 55 -1.29 3.70 -7.48
N GLU A 56 -0.45 3.84 -8.50
CA GLU A 56 -0.90 4.33 -9.81
C GLU A 56 -1.95 3.40 -10.43
N ASN A 57 -1.74 2.08 -10.38
CA ASN A 57 -2.72 1.09 -10.83
C ASN A 57 -4.06 1.23 -10.09
N PHE A 58 -4.04 1.32 -8.76
CA PHE A 58 -5.23 1.49 -7.94
C PHE A 58 -5.96 2.81 -8.27
N LEU A 59 -5.23 3.93 -8.34
CA LEU A 59 -5.81 5.23 -8.67
C LEU A 59 -6.36 5.28 -10.09
N GLN A 60 -5.77 4.52 -11.03
CA GLN A 60 -6.30 4.42 -12.38
C GLN A 60 -7.66 3.69 -12.39
N TYR A 61 -7.82 2.60 -11.62
CA TYR A 61 -9.12 1.95 -11.45
C TYR A 61 -10.16 2.86 -10.78
N VAL A 62 -9.74 3.73 -9.85
CA VAL A 62 -10.61 4.77 -9.27
C VAL A 62 -11.07 5.77 -10.34
N ARG A 63 -10.14 6.30 -11.13
CA ARG A 63 -10.44 7.24 -12.24
C ARG A 63 -11.37 6.63 -13.29
N ASP A 64 -11.16 5.36 -13.61
CA ASP A 64 -11.97 4.60 -14.57
C ASP A 64 -13.33 4.16 -14.00
N LYS A 65 -13.65 4.52 -12.74
CA LYS A 65 -14.87 4.11 -12.02
C LYS A 65 -15.06 2.58 -11.99
N HIS A 66 -13.97 1.83 -12.04
CA HIS A 66 -14.02 0.37 -12.05
C HIS A 66 -14.66 -0.18 -10.78
N TYR A 67 -14.39 0.45 -9.63
CA TYR A 67 -14.92 0.00 -8.33
C TYR A 67 -16.41 0.27 -8.16
N ASP A 68 -16.98 1.20 -8.93
CA ASP A 68 -18.40 1.52 -8.87
C ASP A 68 -19.22 0.29 -9.30
N GLY A 69 -20.16 -0.12 -8.44
CA GLY A 69 -20.98 -1.32 -8.64
C GLY A 69 -20.29 -2.64 -8.30
N THR A 70 -19.04 -2.63 -7.79
CA THR A 70 -18.41 -3.86 -7.27
C THR A 70 -18.83 -4.12 -5.81
N ILE A 71 -18.56 -5.34 -5.33
CA ILE A 71 -18.89 -5.77 -3.95
C ILE A 71 -17.64 -6.16 -3.16
N PHE A 72 -17.79 -6.16 -1.83
CA PHE A 72 -16.93 -6.96 -0.97
C PHE A 72 -17.39 -8.42 -1.06
N HIS A 73 -16.72 -9.19 -1.89
CA HIS A 73 -17.11 -10.57 -2.23
C HIS A 73 -16.57 -11.62 -1.27
N ARG A 74 -15.60 -11.25 -0.41
CA ARG A 74 -15.02 -12.17 0.58
C ARG A 74 -14.73 -11.43 1.89
N VAL A 75 -15.30 -11.91 2.97
CA VAL A 75 -15.18 -11.35 4.32
C VAL A 75 -14.84 -12.44 5.31
N ILE A 76 -13.69 -12.33 5.94
CA ILE A 76 -13.26 -13.22 7.03
C ILE A 76 -13.02 -12.34 8.28
N PRO A 77 -13.88 -12.44 9.32
CA PRO A 77 -13.89 -11.51 10.46
C PRO A 77 -12.57 -11.41 11.24
N THR A 78 -11.78 -12.46 11.24
CA THR A 78 -10.49 -12.56 11.95
C THR A 78 -9.30 -12.34 11.04
N PHE A 79 -9.53 -11.88 9.80
CA PHE A 79 -8.48 -11.79 8.79
C PHE A 79 -8.58 -10.51 7.95
N MET A 80 -9.50 -10.45 6.96
CA MET A 80 -9.58 -9.33 6.02
C MET A 80 -10.98 -9.21 5.40
N VAL A 81 -11.25 -8.05 4.79
CA VAL A 81 -12.38 -7.83 3.87
C VAL A 81 -11.85 -7.54 2.48
N GLN A 82 -12.24 -8.32 1.47
CA GLN A 82 -11.72 -8.26 0.11
C GLN A 82 -12.81 -7.85 -0.88
N GLY A 83 -12.48 -6.91 -1.78
CA GLY A 83 -13.42 -6.37 -2.76
C GLY A 83 -12.76 -5.87 -4.05
N GLY A 84 -13.57 -5.22 -4.88
CA GLY A 84 -13.11 -4.50 -6.07
C GLY A 84 -12.92 -5.34 -7.34
N GLY A 85 -13.39 -6.60 -7.37
CA GLY A 85 -13.21 -7.46 -8.54
C GLY A 85 -14.51 -8.00 -9.15
N PHE A 86 -15.58 -8.09 -8.38
CA PHE A 86 -16.85 -8.70 -8.77
C PHE A 86 -18.00 -7.72 -8.60
N ASP A 87 -18.97 -7.78 -9.49
CA ASP A 87 -20.25 -7.09 -9.34
C ASP A 87 -21.20 -7.87 -8.40
N GLN A 88 -22.39 -7.31 -8.15
CA GLN A 88 -23.39 -7.93 -7.27
C GLN A 88 -23.97 -9.26 -7.79
N ASN A 89 -23.75 -9.61 -9.06
CA ASN A 89 -24.11 -10.90 -9.66
C ASN A 89 -22.91 -11.87 -9.63
N TYR A 90 -21.83 -11.53 -8.93
CA TYR A 90 -20.56 -12.28 -8.90
C TYR A 90 -19.90 -12.44 -10.27
N GLN A 91 -20.19 -11.54 -11.22
CA GLN A 91 -19.46 -11.48 -12.47
C GLN A 91 -18.17 -10.70 -12.28
N GLN A 92 -17.04 -11.31 -12.67
CA GLN A 92 -15.75 -10.62 -12.58
C GLN A 92 -15.70 -9.49 -13.61
N LYS A 93 -15.40 -8.27 -13.15
CA LYS A 93 -15.21 -7.14 -14.06
C LYS A 93 -13.90 -7.26 -14.84
N PRO A 94 -13.87 -6.86 -16.11
CA PRO A 94 -12.64 -6.84 -16.91
C PRO A 94 -11.55 -6.05 -16.22
N THR A 95 -10.31 -6.55 -16.27
CA THR A 95 -9.16 -5.91 -15.63
C THR A 95 -8.14 -5.43 -16.65
N ARG A 96 -7.32 -4.47 -16.24
CA ARG A 96 -6.09 -4.07 -16.94
C ARG A 96 -5.03 -5.16 -16.79
N ALA A 97 -3.89 -5.00 -17.45
CA ALA A 97 -2.75 -5.89 -17.26
C ALA A 97 -2.32 -5.94 -15.77
N ALA A 98 -1.87 -7.11 -15.34
CA ALA A 98 -1.32 -7.30 -14.01
C ALA A 98 -0.04 -6.48 -13.80
N ILE A 99 0.20 -6.10 -12.56
CA ILE A 99 1.35 -5.27 -12.17
C ILE A 99 2.44 -6.08 -11.48
N GLU A 100 3.66 -5.56 -11.54
CA GLU A 100 4.79 -6.08 -10.79
C GLU A 100 4.57 -5.93 -9.27
N HIS A 101 5.02 -6.92 -8.50
CA HIS A 101 4.90 -6.94 -7.06
C HIS A 101 5.93 -6.03 -6.39
N GLU A 102 5.47 -5.05 -5.59
CA GLU A 102 6.33 -4.07 -4.94
C GLU A 102 6.54 -4.30 -3.43
N GLY A 103 5.99 -5.35 -2.84
CA GLY A 103 5.92 -5.50 -1.38
C GLY A 103 7.27 -5.43 -0.67
N ARG A 104 8.31 -6.12 -1.16
CA ARG A 104 9.66 -6.05 -0.57
C ARG A 104 10.26 -4.66 -0.69
N ALA A 105 10.13 -4.03 -1.87
CA ALA A 105 10.64 -2.69 -2.11
C ALA A 105 9.89 -1.65 -1.27
N ALA A 106 8.58 -1.81 -1.08
CA ALA A 106 7.77 -0.95 -0.23
C ALA A 106 8.23 -1.03 1.24
N LEU A 107 8.41 -2.25 1.78
CA LEU A 107 8.92 -2.42 3.15
C LEU A 107 10.35 -1.85 3.33
N ALA A 108 11.22 -2.03 2.37
CA ALA A 108 12.59 -1.47 2.40
C ALA A 108 12.59 0.07 2.43
N LYS A 109 11.56 0.71 1.88
CA LYS A 109 11.34 2.16 1.94
C LYS A 109 10.56 2.61 3.19
N GLY A 110 10.41 1.75 4.21
CA GLY A 110 9.62 2.06 5.41
C GLY A 110 8.10 2.06 5.17
N GLY A 111 7.63 1.26 4.21
CA GLY A 111 6.20 1.02 3.97
C GLY A 111 5.53 0.25 5.11
N LEU A 112 4.20 0.25 5.09
CA LEU A 112 3.39 -0.39 6.12
C LEU A 112 3.42 -1.93 5.97
N ARG A 113 3.22 -2.60 7.11
CA ARG A 113 2.97 -4.04 7.20
C ARG A 113 1.48 -4.35 7.11
N ASN A 114 1.14 -5.64 6.98
CA ASN A 114 -0.24 -6.12 6.99
C ASN A 114 -0.79 -6.13 8.42
N VAL A 115 -1.13 -4.95 8.94
CA VAL A 115 -1.74 -4.76 10.26
C VAL A 115 -3.14 -4.18 10.11
N VAL A 116 -3.93 -4.18 11.20
CA VAL A 116 -5.31 -3.65 11.18
C VAL A 116 -5.39 -2.28 10.50
N GLY A 117 -6.35 -2.15 9.57
CA GLY A 117 -6.65 -0.92 8.82
C GLY A 117 -5.78 -0.71 7.58
N THR A 118 -4.73 -1.49 7.35
CA THR A 118 -3.93 -1.37 6.13
C THR A 118 -4.60 -2.02 4.93
N VAL A 119 -4.29 -1.51 3.74
CA VAL A 119 -4.88 -1.93 2.46
C VAL A 119 -3.79 -2.52 1.58
N ALA A 120 -4.01 -3.74 1.09
CA ALA A 120 -3.07 -4.45 0.24
C ALA A 120 -3.74 -4.97 -1.04
N MET A 121 -2.93 -5.17 -2.10
CA MET A 121 -3.42 -5.78 -3.34
C MET A 121 -3.60 -7.28 -3.19
N ALA A 122 -4.79 -7.76 -3.55
CA ALA A 122 -5.01 -9.18 -3.73
C ALA A 122 -4.30 -9.68 -5.01
N ARG A 123 -3.86 -10.94 -4.97
CA ARG A 123 -3.18 -11.62 -6.08
C ARG A 123 -3.46 -13.11 -6.07
N THR A 124 -3.16 -13.79 -7.15
CA THR A 124 -3.09 -15.26 -7.22
C THR A 124 -1.77 -15.76 -6.61
N ASN A 125 -1.47 -17.05 -6.75
CA ASN A 125 -0.19 -17.60 -6.34
C ASN A 125 1.00 -16.99 -7.11
N ALA A 126 0.78 -16.50 -8.34
CA ALA A 126 1.81 -15.79 -9.08
C ALA A 126 2.04 -14.39 -8.45
N PRO A 127 3.28 -14.03 -8.10
CA PRO A 127 3.56 -12.75 -7.42
C PRO A 127 3.11 -11.53 -8.23
N ASN A 128 3.36 -11.51 -9.52
CA ASN A 128 3.04 -10.41 -10.43
C ASN A 128 1.66 -10.58 -11.09
N SER A 129 0.63 -10.90 -10.31
CA SER A 129 -0.73 -11.15 -10.81
C SER A 129 -1.79 -10.20 -10.26
N ALA A 130 -1.39 -9.21 -9.47
CA ALA A 130 -2.32 -8.22 -8.94
C ALA A 130 -2.92 -7.36 -10.06
N THR A 131 -4.24 -7.12 -10.00
CA THR A 131 -4.96 -6.27 -10.95
C THR A 131 -5.79 -5.21 -10.22
N SER A 132 -7.11 -5.41 -10.04
CA SER A 132 -8.02 -4.45 -9.40
C SER A 132 -8.36 -4.78 -7.96
N GLN A 133 -8.35 -6.06 -7.57
CA GLN A 133 -8.82 -6.47 -6.26
C GLN A 133 -7.88 -6.04 -5.14
N PHE A 134 -8.47 -5.57 -4.05
CA PHE A 134 -7.76 -5.19 -2.84
C PHE A 134 -8.43 -5.81 -1.61
N PHE A 135 -7.70 -5.83 -0.49
CA PHE A 135 -8.29 -6.18 0.79
C PHE A 135 -7.85 -5.20 1.88
N ILE A 136 -8.72 -5.05 2.88
CA ILE A 136 -8.46 -4.27 4.08
C ILE A 136 -8.21 -5.27 5.21
N ASN A 137 -7.07 -5.18 5.87
CA ASN A 137 -6.75 -6.00 7.03
C ASN A 137 -7.65 -5.61 8.22
N VAL A 138 -8.34 -6.59 8.82
CA VAL A 138 -9.17 -6.39 10.02
C VAL A 138 -8.61 -7.11 11.24
N ALA A 139 -7.44 -7.71 11.09
CA ALA A 139 -6.56 -8.26 12.11
C ALA A 139 -5.10 -7.98 11.72
N ASP A 140 -4.17 -8.22 12.64
CA ASP A 140 -2.74 -8.18 12.36
C ASP A 140 -2.32 -9.47 11.67
N ASN A 141 -1.91 -9.36 10.41
CA ASN A 141 -1.65 -10.48 9.51
C ASN A 141 -0.18 -10.52 9.10
N ALA A 142 0.74 -10.55 10.08
CA ALA A 142 2.19 -10.51 9.82
C ALA A 142 2.68 -11.62 8.86
N PHE A 143 1.96 -12.75 8.77
CA PHE A 143 2.26 -13.83 7.83
C PHE A 143 2.04 -13.46 6.35
N LEU A 144 1.33 -12.35 6.09
CA LEU A 144 1.15 -11.77 4.76
C LEU A 144 2.28 -10.81 4.37
N ASP A 145 3.16 -10.47 5.29
CA ASP A 145 4.25 -9.55 4.98
C ASP A 145 5.26 -10.18 4.03
N PRO A 146 5.79 -9.40 3.07
CA PRO A 146 6.94 -9.82 2.27
C PRO A 146 8.12 -10.19 3.16
N VAL A 147 8.75 -11.33 2.88
CA VAL A 147 9.91 -11.81 3.64
C VAL A 147 11.18 -11.12 3.13
N PRO A 148 11.92 -10.40 3.99
CA PRO A 148 13.21 -9.85 3.64
C PRO A 148 14.20 -10.98 3.30
N ILE A 149 14.96 -10.81 2.22
CA ILE A 149 16.01 -11.76 1.84
C ILE A 149 17.35 -11.14 2.21
N PRO A 150 18.14 -11.79 3.09
CA PRO A 150 19.45 -11.30 3.50
C PRO A 150 20.40 -11.12 2.32
N ASP A 151 21.45 -10.34 2.51
CA ASP A 151 22.50 -10.16 1.51
C ASP A 151 23.37 -11.42 1.37
N GLY A 152 24.10 -11.48 0.24
CA GLY A 152 24.96 -12.61 -0.11
C GLY A 152 24.36 -13.49 -1.21
N ASP A 153 25.24 -14.19 -1.93
CA ASP A 153 24.90 -15.22 -2.90
C ASP A 153 26.02 -16.29 -2.93
N PRO A 154 25.79 -17.46 -2.34
CA PRO A 154 24.55 -17.88 -1.65
C PRO A 154 24.28 -17.09 -0.37
N VAL A 155 22.99 -17.02 0.02
CA VAL A 155 22.58 -16.50 1.33
C VAL A 155 23.03 -17.51 2.40
N ALA A 156 23.94 -17.10 3.27
CA ALA A 156 24.58 -18.01 4.22
C ALA A 156 23.59 -18.63 5.20
N LYS A 157 22.61 -17.83 5.68
CA LYS A 157 21.56 -18.30 6.58
C LYS A 157 20.25 -17.57 6.28
N PHE A 158 19.16 -18.34 6.13
CA PHE A 158 17.83 -17.86 5.90
C PHE A 158 16.84 -18.61 6.78
N GLU A 159 16.09 -17.90 7.60
CA GLU A 159 15.05 -18.49 8.46
C GLU A 159 13.67 -18.17 7.90
N TYR A 160 12.84 -19.19 7.72
CA TYR A 160 11.47 -19.06 7.25
C TYR A 160 10.56 -20.11 7.91
N GLN A 161 9.47 -19.68 8.52
CA GLN A 161 8.50 -20.53 9.22
C GLN A 161 9.16 -21.48 10.26
N GLY A 162 10.11 -20.94 11.03
CA GLY A 162 10.83 -21.69 12.07
C GLY A 162 11.86 -22.70 11.54
N ARG A 163 12.14 -22.73 10.25
CA ARG A 163 13.17 -23.56 9.63
C ARG A 163 14.34 -22.70 9.19
N VAL A 164 15.53 -23.19 9.49
CA VAL A 164 16.80 -22.58 9.04
C VAL A 164 17.25 -23.25 7.75
N HIS A 165 17.53 -22.46 6.75
CA HIS A 165 18.11 -22.86 5.47
C HIS A 165 19.50 -22.23 5.35
N GLU A 166 20.49 -23.00 4.95
CA GLU A 166 21.87 -22.53 4.83
C GLU A 166 22.34 -22.60 3.38
N ASN A 167 23.21 -21.65 3.01
CA ASN A 167 23.83 -21.58 1.70
C ASN A 167 22.83 -21.66 0.51
N VAL A 168 21.69 -20.99 0.63
CA VAL A 168 20.66 -21.00 -0.41
C VAL A 168 21.00 -19.99 -1.50
N PRO A 169 21.00 -20.38 -2.79
CA PRO A 169 21.19 -19.42 -3.88
C PRO A 169 20.17 -18.28 -3.79
N ARG A 170 20.63 -17.04 -3.80
CA ARG A 170 19.76 -15.86 -3.67
C ARG A 170 18.65 -15.82 -4.72
N ALA A 171 18.98 -16.21 -5.95
CA ALA A 171 18.01 -16.30 -7.04
C ALA A 171 16.83 -17.24 -6.71
N GLN A 172 17.08 -18.36 -6.03
CA GLN A 172 16.04 -19.29 -5.59
C GLN A 172 15.08 -18.62 -4.56
N LEU A 173 15.61 -17.89 -3.60
CA LEU A 173 14.79 -17.15 -2.61
C LEU A 173 14.00 -16.03 -3.29
N LEU A 174 14.62 -15.31 -4.21
CA LEU A 174 13.97 -14.25 -4.98
C LEU A 174 12.82 -14.78 -5.86
N ALA A 175 12.94 -15.99 -6.38
CA ALA A 175 11.94 -16.63 -7.23
C ALA A 175 10.81 -17.33 -6.45
N ALA A 176 10.96 -17.54 -5.12
CA ALA A 176 10.01 -18.30 -4.30
C ALA A 176 8.71 -17.53 -4.05
N PRO A 177 7.54 -17.93 -4.61
CA PRO A 177 6.29 -17.17 -4.55
C PRO A 177 5.78 -16.93 -3.13
N GLN A 178 6.02 -17.88 -2.21
CA GLN A 178 5.60 -17.80 -0.80
C GLN A 178 6.33 -16.70 -0.01
N LEU A 179 7.49 -16.22 -0.49
CA LEU A 179 8.27 -15.19 0.18
C LEU A 179 7.89 -13.75 -0.26
N TYR A 180 7.01 -13.62 -1.25
CA TYR A 180 6.60 -12.30 -1.76
C TYR A 180 5.64 -11.58 -0.81
N GLY A 181 4.76 -12.31 -0.11
CA GLY A 181 3.70 -11.70 0.68
C GLY A 181 2.73 -10.88 -0.17
N TYR A 182 2.22 -9.79 0.41
CA TYR A 182 1.28 -8.87 -0.24
C TYR A 182 1.78 -7.42 -0.12
N THR A 183 1.58 -6.65 -1.19
CA THR A 183 1.98 -5.23 -1.23
C THR A 183 0.96 -4.38 -0.50
N VAL A 184 1.30 -3.88 0.70
CA VAL A 184 0.54 -2.83 1.36
C VAL A 184 0.84 -1.51 0.67
N PHE A 185 -0.21 -0.80 0.24
CA PHE A 185 -0.08 0.44 -0.51
C PHE A 185 -0.84 1.63 0.10
N GLY A 186 -1.62 1.38 1.15
CA GLY A 186 -2.42 2.40 1.81
C GLY A 186 -2.98 1.94 3.16
N LYS A 187 -3.77 2.81 3.77
CA LYS A 187 -4.53 2.50 5.00
C LYS A 187 -5.85 3.25 5.04
N VAL A 188 -6.80 2.74 5.80
CA VAL A 188 -8.03 3.44 6.16
C VAL A 188 -7.71 4.54 7.16
N VAL A 189 -8.03 5.79 6.81
CA VAL A 189 -7.78 6.98 7.65
C VAL A 189 -9.06 7.59 8.23
N ALA A 190 -10.22 7.21 7.71
CA ALA A 190 -11.53 7.57 8.23
C ALA A 190 -12.54 6.46 7.94
N GLY A 191 -13.56 6.29 8.79
CA GLY A 191 -14.61 5.27 8.60
C GLY A 191 -14.18 3.84 8.93
N MET A 192 -13.20 3.64 9.82
CA MET A 192 -12.81 2.29 10.25
C MET A 192 -13.96 1.54 10.96
N ASP A 193 -14.90 2.25 11.57
CA ASP A 193 -16.14 1.70 12.12
C ASP A 193 -17.03 1.06 11.04
N VAL A 194 -17.06 1.64 9.82
CA VAL A 194 -17.73 1.05 8.65
C VAL A 194 -17.05 -0.26 8.24
N VAL A 195 -15.72 -0.28 8.19
CA VAL A 195 -14.97 -1.52 7.91
C VAL A 195 -15.26 -2.59 8.97
N GLN A 196 -15.40 -2.20 10.24
CA GLN A 196 -15.79 -3.12 11.33
C GLN A 196 -17.24 -3.63 11.15
N LYS A 197 -18.17 -2.81 10.64
CA LYS A 197 -19.53 -3.27 10.27
C LYS A 197 -19.47 -4.29 9.12
N ILE A 198 -18.69 -4.00 8.08
CA ILE A 198 -18.51 -4.93 6.94
C ILE A 198 -17.95 -6.27 7.42
N LYS A 199 -16.93 -6.27 8.28
CA LYS A 199 -16.32 -7.46 8.84
C LYS A 199 -17.29 -8.34 9.64
N ALA A 200 -18.32 -7.73 10.23
CA ALA A 200 -19.26 -8.39 11.15
C ALA A 200 -20.50 -8.97 10.45
N VAL A 201 -20.65 -8.79 9.13
CA VAL A 201 -21.82 -9.31 8.42
C VAL A 201 -21.80 -10.85 8.37
N PRO A 202 -22.98 -11.49 8.39
CA PRO A 202 -23.08 -12.92 8.15
C PRO A 202 -22.51 -13.31 6.80
N THR A 203 -21.71 -14.37 6.76
CA THR A 203 -21.08 -14.89 5.54
C THR A 203 -21.50 -16.33 5.29
N GLY A 204 -21.38 -16.76 4.04
CA GLY A 204 -21.70 -18.11 3.58
C GLY A 204 -21.35 -18.29 2.11
N PRO A 205 -21.94 -19.28 1.43
CA PRO A 205 -21.76 -19.45 -0.01
C PRO A 205 -22.32 -18.27 -0.79
N GLY A 206 -21.64 -17.86 -1.87
CA GLY A 206 -22.11 -16.79 -2.77
C GLY A 206 -21.36 -16.80 -4.10
N GLY A 207 -22.07 -16.85 -5.23
CA GLY A 207 -21.46 -16.96 -6.55
C GLY A 207 -20.47 -18.13 -6.64
N PRO A 208 -19.22 -17.89 -7.05
CA PRO A 208 -18.19 -18.93 -7.14
C PRO A 208 -17.52 -19.25 -5.79
N PHE A 209 -17.91 -18.58 -4.71
CA PHE A 209 -17.30 -18.72 -3.39
C PHE A 209 -18.11 -19.70 -2.53
N PRO A 210 -17.52 -20.83 -2.10
CA PRO A 210 -18.22 -21.83 -1.26
C PRO A 210 -18.44 -21.31 0.18
N THR A 211 -17.65 -20.33 0.62
CA THR A 211 -17.68 -19.72 1.97
C THR A 211 -17.33 -18.24 1.88
N ASP A 212 -17.42 -17.52 2.99
CA ASP A 212 -16.88 -16.19 3.22
C ASP A 212 -17.52 -15.07 2.38
N ALA A 213 -18.50 -15.34 1.52
CA ALA A 213 -19.25 -14.31 0.83
C ALA A 213 -20.29 -13.70 1.75
N PRO A 214 -20.42 -12.36 1.87
CA PRO A 214 -21.50 -11.71 2.60
C PRO A 214 -22.85 -12.20 2.07
N GLN A 215 -23.74 -12.67 2.96
CA GLN A 215 -25.09 -13.11 2.57
C GLN A 215 -25.95 -11.96 2.04
N THR A 216 -25.73 -10.76 2.56
CA THR A 216 -26.24 -9.52 1.96
C THR A 216 -25.06 -8.81 1.31
N PRO A 217 -25.06 -8.63 -0.02
CA PRO A 217 -23.95 -8.01 -0.73
C PRO A 217 -23.64 -6.60 -0.20
N ILE A 218 -22.38 -6.33 0.11
CA ILE A 218 -21.91 -4.99 0.46
C ILE A 218 -21.41 -4.33 -0.82
N LEU A 219 -22.19 -3.39 -1.32
CA LEU A 219 -21.95 -2.70 -2.59
C LEU A 219 -21.00 -1.52 -2.39
N ILE A 220 -19.97 -1.41 -3.23
CA ILE A 220 -19.20 -0.18 -3.43
C ILE A 220 -19.98 0.67 -4.43
N GLN A 221 -20.62 1.71 -3.96
CA GLN A 221 -21.45 2.62 -4.77
C GLN A 221 -20.57 3.54 -5.62
N SER A 222 -19.48 4.02 -5.04
CA SER A 222 -18.46 4.80 -5.75
C SER A 222 -17.13 4.81 -5.01
N ALA A 223 -16.04 4.99 -5.77
CA ALA A 223 -14.71 5.29 -5.25
C ALA A 223 -14.18 6.56 -5.95
N THR A 224 -13.88 7.62 -5.18
CA THR A 224 -13.50 8.92 -5.72
C THR A 224 -12.28 9.50 -5.02
N LEU A 225 -11.36 10.10 -5.79
CA LEU A 225 -10.27 10.90 -5.24
C LEU A 225 -10.85 12.10 -4.48
N VAL A 226 -10.35 12.32 -3.27
CA VAL A 226 -10.68 13.51 -2.46
C VAL A 226 -9.41 14.31 -2.21
N LYS A 227 -9.60 15.63 -2.08
CA LYS A 227 -8.51 16.58 -1.80
C LYS A 227 -8.19 16.58 -0.32
#